data_d9f4518c0bb95233bca38e3597bfeb1d
#
_entry.id   d9f4518c0bb95233bca38e3597bfeb1d
#
_cell.length_a   1.000
_cell.length_b   1.000
_cell.length_c   1.000
_cell.angle_alpha   90.00
_cell.angle_beta   90.00
_cell.angle_gamma   90.00
#
_symmetry.space_group_name_H-M   'P 1'
#
loop_
_entity.id
_entity.type
_entity.pdbx_description
1 polymer ?
#
loop_
_entity_poly.entity_id
_entity_poly.type
_entity_poly.pdbx_seq_one_letter_code
_entity_poly.pdbx_strand_id
1 'polypeptide(L)'
;IISGAALTFTYRRPIDLKRFYWKRFRSIYPMFWTAWVLGTLAFFLATNGRLPNAAPAKSFILTVLGIDGLAQAFYFRTMYLLGEWFLGFILLYYLVFPVLLWAIDRFPVVTGVVLLVVYVATIVIMSRYFPGYPSAAVLTTRLPELAFGSYVVLYIRRTHWATVLPAAAVLAASAMFPGRIPEDVGTTIVGISVFLILVMAGRYVAIQPVRALVSLIATYSYPIFLVHHVVIEQVLKKIDVAGFSRLQCYMLLAAECVIIFALSVALVKVTDAVINFFTKAFKGISWRPEVSEAER
;
A
#
# COMPACT_ATOMS: atom_id res chain seq x y z
N ILE A 1 8.35 2.80 1.03
CA ILE A 1 9.75 2.41 0.81
C ILE A 1 9.84 1.02 0.18
N ILE A 2 9.26 -0.01 0.81
CA ILE A 2 9.32 -1.40 0.32
C ILE A 2 8.78 -1.51 -1.12
N SER A 3 7.67 -0.85 -1.47
CA SER A 3 7.12 -0.87 -2.82
C SER A 3 8.10 -0.30 -3.86
N GLY A 4 8.79 0.80 -3.55
CA GLY A 4 9.83 1.36 -4.41
C GLY A 4 11.01 0.41 -4.60
N ALA A 5 11.49 -0.18 -3.51
CA ALA A 5 12.57 -1.17 -3.57
C ALA A 5 12.16 -2.41 -4.39
N ALA A 6 10.99 -2.99 -4.13
CA ALA A 6 10.51 -4.19 -4.80
C ALA A 6 10.28 -3.98 -6.30
N LEU A 7 9.70 -2.84 -6.69
CA LEU A 7 9.52 -2.50 -8.10
C LEU A 7 10.86 -2.29 -8.81
N THR A 8 11.78 -1.56 -8.19
CA THR A 8 13.11 -1.33 -8.78
C THR A 8 13.89 -2.62 -8.91
N PHE A 9 13.77 -3.53 -7.93
CA PHE A 9 14.40 -4.86 -8.00
C PHE A 9 13.81 -5.72 -9.13
N THR A 10 12.49 -5.64 -9.33
CA THR A 10 11.77 -6.47 -10.31
C THR A 10 11.90 -5.91 -11.73
N TYR A 11 11.84 -4.58 -11.89
CA TYR A 11 11.82 -3.92 -13.19
C TYR A 11 13.16 -3.22 -13.47
N ARG A 12 14.09 -3.98 -14.00
CA ARG A 12 15.34 -3.40 -14.54
C ARG A 12 15.05 -2.74 -15.89
N ARG A 13 15.89 -1.82 -16.29
CA ARG A 13 15.74 -1.12 -17.57
C ARG A 13 16.19 -1.94 -18.77
N PRO A 14 15.59 -1.69 -19.93
CA PRO A 14 14.44 -0.83 -20.20
C PRO A 14 13.13 -1.43 -19.66
N ILE A 15 12.21 -0.56 -19.19
CA ILE A 15 10.89 -0.99 -18.73
C ILE A 15 9.95 -1.07 -19.94
N ASP A 16 9.39 -2.23 -20.21
CA ASP A 16 8.23 -2.37 -21.09
C ASP A 16 6.98 -1.83 -20.37
N LEU A 17 6.55 -0.62 -20.74
CA LEU A 17 5.44 0.08 -20.12
C LEU A 17 4.13 -0.69 -20.22
N LYS A 18 3.83 -1.30 -21.40
CA LYS A 18 2.62 -2.07 -21.62
C LYS A 18 2.57 -3.27 -20.68
N ARG A 19 3.65 -4.02 -20.62
CA ARG A 19 3.78 -5.18 -19.72
C ARG A 19 3.77 -4.75 -18.25
N PHE A 20 4.41 -3.64 -17.90
CA PHE A 20 4.40 -3.09 -16.54
C PHE A 20 2.98 -2.76 -16.07
N TYR A 21 2.27 -1.88 -16.79
CA TYR A 21 0.92 -1.46 -16.40
C TYR A 21 -0.08 -2.61 -16.42
N TRP A 22 0.01 -3.51 -17.40
CA TRP A 22 -0.84 -4.70 -17.46
C TRP A 22 -0.64 -5.61 -16.23
N LYS A 23 0.61 -5.85 -15.84
CA LYS A 23 0.89 -6.62 -14.62
C LYS A 23 0.35 -5.94 -13.37
N ARG A 24 0.46 -4.62 -13.24
CA ARG A 24 -0.09 -3.87 -12.09
C ARG A 24 -1.61 -3.93 -12.06
N PHE A 25 -2.25 -3.67 -13.19
CA PHE A 25 -3.70 -3.80 -13.34
C PHE A 25 -4.17 -5.19 -12.88
N ARG A 26 -3.61 -6.23 -13.47
CA ARG A 26 -4.01 -7.61 -13.19
C ARG A 26 -3.77 -8.04 -11.73
N SER A 27 -2.76 -7.49 -11.06
CA SER A 27 -2.47 -7.84 -9.68
C SER A 27 -3.32 -7.10 -8.64
N ILE A 28 -3.96 -5.98 -9.02
CA ILE A 28 -4.70 -5.13 -8.09
C ILE A 28 -6.19 -5.21 -8.33
N TYR A 29 -6.65 -4.86 -9.52
CA TYR A 29 -8.06 -4.58 -9.77
C TYR A 29 -9.00 -5.79 -9.62
N PRO A 30 -8.69 -7.00 -10.07
CA PRO A 30 -9.60 -8.12 -9.91
C PRO A 30 -9.92 -8.40 -8.45
N MET A 31 -8.90 -8.39 -7.59
CA MET A 31 -9.07 -8.63 -6.16
C MET A 31 -9.77 -7.45 -5.46
N PHE A 32 -9.42 -6.23 -5.82
CA PHE A 32 -10.06 -5.02 -5.30
C PHE A 32 -11.57 -5.02 -5.60
N TRP A 33 -11.94 -5.22 -6.86
CA TRP A 33 -13.36 -5.25 -7.23
C TRP A 33 -14.11 -6.40 -6.57
N THR A 34 -13.50 -7.58 -6.48
CA THR A 34 -14.10 -8.72 -5.76
C THR A 34 -14.32 -8.37 -4.29
N ALA A 35 -13.32 -7.82 -3.61
CA ALA A 35 -13.44 -7.40 -2.21
C ALA A 35 -14.51 -6.32 -2.01
N TRP A 36 -14.54 -5.32 -2.89
CA TRP A 36 -15.51 -4.24 -2.83
C TRP A 36 -16.96 -4.75 -3.03
N VAL A 37 -17.19 -5.60 -4.01
CA VAL A 37 -18.51 -6.21 -4.26
C VAL A 37 -18.94 -7.07 -3.07
N LEU A 38 -18.07 -7.93 -2.56
CA LEU A 38 -18.37 -8.78 -1.40
C LEU A 38 -18.59 -7.96 -0.14
N GLY A 39 -17.77 -6.95 0.11
CA GLY A 39 -17.93 -6.04 1.24
C GLY A 39 -19.23 -5.25 1.18
N THR A 40 -19.56 -4.71 0.01
CA THR A 40 -20.83 -3.99 -0.23
C THR A 40 -22.04 -4.92 -0.01
N LEU A 41 -21.98 -6.13 -0.55
CA LEU A 41 -23.04 -7.11 -0.38
C LEU A 41 -23.22 -7.51 1.11
N ALA A 42 -22.12 -7.80 1.80
CA ALA A 42 -22.16 -8.14 3.21
C ALA A 42 -22.74 -6.99 4.06
N PHE A 43 -22.35 -5.77 3.78
CA PHE A 43 -22.89 -4.59 4.45
C PHE A 43 -24.38 -4.40 4.15
N PHE A 44 -24.78 -4.51 2.90
CA PHE A 44 -26.17 -4.40 2.46
C PHE A 44 -27.07 -5.41 3.19
N LEU A 45 -26.64 -6.66 3.28
CA LEU A 45 -27.36 -7.71 4.00
C LEU A 45 -27.41 -7.44 5.53
N ALA A 46 -26.31 -6.98 6.11
CA ALA A 46 -26.22 -6.69 7.54
C ALA A 46 -27.04 -5.47 7.97
N THR A 47 -27.34 -4.55 7.06
CA THR A 47 -28.06 -3.29 7.34
C THR A 47 -29.48 -3.24 6.78
N ASN A 48 -30.06 -4.39 6.44
CA ASN A 48 -31.41 -4.50 5.87
C ASN A 48 -31.61 -3.61 4.63
N GLY A 49 -30.66 -3.66 3.68
CA GLY A 49 -30.79 -3.00 2.39
C GLY A 49 -30.23 -1.59 2.30
N ARG A 50 -29.45 -1.15 3.29
CA ARG A 50 -28.75 0.14 3.20
C ARG A 50 -27.39 -0.04 2.53
N LEU A 51 -27.04 0.87 1.63
CA LEU A 51 -25.68 0.91 1.06
C LEU A 51 -24.73 1.63 2.02
N PRO A 52 -23.46 1.18 2.11
CA PRO A 52 -22.44 1.95 2.81
C PRO A 52 -22.26 3.28 2.07
N ASN A 53 -22.19 4.37 2.81
CA ASN A 53 -21.99 5.73 2.30
C ASN A 53 -22.96 6.12 1.17
N ALA A 54 -23.99 6.91 1.51
CA ALA A 54 -24.97 7.43 0.53
C ALA A 54 -24.28 8.38 -0.47
N ALA A 55 -23.53 7.82 -1.42
CA ALA A 55 -22.81 8.55 -2.45
C ALA A 55 -23.63 8.62 -3.74
N PRO A 56 -23.51 9.69 -4.52
CA PRO A 56 -24.16 9.80 -5.82
C PRO A 56 -23.72 8.67 -6.76
N ALA A 57 -24.63 8.11 -7.57
CA ALA A 57 -24.31 7.01 -8.50
C ALA A 57 -23.11 7.33 -9.43
N LYS A 58 -22.94 8.60 -9.82
CA LYS A 58 -21.80 9.05 -10.62
C LYS A 58 -20.45 8.83 -9.95
N SER A 59 -20.41 8.78 -8.61
CA SER A 59 -19.16 8.53 -7.88
C SER A 59 -18.67 7.08 -8.02
N PHE A 60 -19.51 6.16 -8.51
CA PHE A 60 -19.12 4.78 -8.79
C PHE A 60 -17.91 4.66 -9.73
N ILE A 61 -17.73 5.62 -10.62
CA ILE A 61 -16.54 5.66 -11.50
C ILE A 61 -15.24 5.75 -10.68
N LEU A 62 -15.25 6.45 -9.55
CA LEU A 62 -14.09 6.58 -8.67
C LEU A 62 -13.74 5.25 -8.03
N THR A 63 -14.77 4.48 -7.63
CA THR A 63 -14.62 3.12 -7.10
C THR A 63 -14.07 2.17 -8.17
N VAL A 64 -14.60 2.20 -9.37
CA VAL A 64 -14.06 1.38 -10.48
C VAL A 64 -12.59 1.68 -10.74
N LEU A 65 -12.20 2.95 -10.64
CA LEU A 65 -10.80 3.38 -10.80
C LEU A 65 -9.93 3.12 -9.55
N GLY A 66 -10.52 2.79 -8.39
CA GLY A 66 -9.81 2.59 -7.14
C GLY A 66 -9.26 3.87 -6.50
N ILE A 67 -9.86 5.01 -6.79
CA ILE A 67 -9.41 6.33 -6.32
C ILE A 67 -10.37 7.01 -5.34
N ASP A 68 -11.31 6.26 -4.78
CA ASP A 68 -12.27 6.76 -3.77
C ASP A 68 -11.57 7.46 -2.60
N GLY A 69 -10.54 6.86 -2.05
CA GLY A 69 -9.79 7.43 -0.94
C GLY A 69 -9.11 8.75 -1.26
N LEU A 70 -8.62 8.92 -2.49
CA LEU A 70 -8.07 10.21 -2.95
C LEU A 70 -9.17 11.25 -3.10
N ALA A 71 -10.30 10.88 -3.70
CA ALA A 71 -11.41 11.79 -3.92
C ALA A 71 -12.06 12.21 -2.58
N GLN A 72 -12.18 11.30 -1.62
CA GLN A 72 -12.70 11.60 -0.29
C GLN A 72 -11.82 12.63 0.45
N ALA A 73 -10.52 12.58 0.26
CA ALA A 73 -9.61 13.55 0.79
C ALA A 73 -9.89 14.99 0.26
N PHE A 74 -10.51 15.12 -0.93
CA PHE A 74 -11.02 16.40 -1.48
C PHE A 74 -12.50 16.64 -1.14
N TYR A 75 -13.03 16.01 -0.08
CA TYR A 75 -14.41 16.15 0.38
C TYR A 75 -15.49 15.67 -0.62
N PHE A 76 -15.11 14.86 -1.62
CA PHE A 76 -16.09 14.22 -2.49
C PHE A 76 -16.75 13.05 -1.74
N ARG A 77 -18.07 12.94 -1.84
CA ARG A 77 -18.78 11.76 -1.36
C ARG A 77 -18.53 10.61 -2.32
N THR A 78 -17.95 9.54 -1.83
CA THR A 78 -17.59 8.35 -2.61
C THR A 78 -18.16 7.09 -1.98
N MET A 79 -18.12 5.98 -2.72
CA MET A 79 -18.53 4.66 -2.22
C MET A 79 -17.39 3.96 -1.46
N TYR A 80 -16.55 4.73 -0.79
CA TYR A 80 -15.43 4.26 0.03
C TYR A 80 -15.88 3.25 1.08
N LEU A 81 -15.28 2.06 1.10
CA LEU A 81 -15.68 0.96 1.99
C LEU A 81 -14.50 0.23 2.63
N LEU A 82 -13.46 -0.08 1.85
CA LEU A 82 -12.40 -1.01 2.24
C LEU A 82 -11.18 -0.34 2.91
N GLY A 83 -11.20 0.96 3.11
CA GLY A 83 -10.01 1.70 3.52
C GLY A 83 -9.05 1.98 2.35
N GLU A 84 -9.57 2.27 1.16
CA GLU A 84 -8.85 2.35 -0.11
C GLU A 84 -7.96 3.59 -0.27
N TRP A 85 -7.75 4.38 0.78
CA TRP A 85 -6.91 5.58 0.69
C TRP A 85 -5.49 5.27 0.14
N PHE A 86 -4.92 4.15 0.57
CA PHE A 86 -3.60 3.72 0.12
C PHE A 86 -3.65 3.18 -1.32
N LEU A 87 -4.79 2.60 -1.75
CA LEU A 87 -4.94 2.08 -3.11
C LEU A 87 -4.79 3.19 -4.15
N GLY A 88 -5.53 4.29 -3.99
CA GLY A 88 -5.41 5.44 -4.88
C GLY A 88 -3.99 6.01 -4.91
N PHE A 89 -3.36 6.10 -3.74
CA PHE A 89 -1.98 6.52 -3.61
C PHE A 89 -1.00 5.62 -4.39
N ILE A 90 -1.08 4.30 -4.23
CA ILE A 90 -0.15 3.36 -4.90
C ILE A 90 -0.38 3.30 -6.41
N LEU A 91 -1.61 3.51 -6.87
CA LEU A 91 -1.94 3.62 -8.30
C LEU A 91 -1.27 4.84 -8.93
N LEU A 92 -1.35 6.01 -8.27
CA LEU A 92 -0.62 7.21 -8.70
C LEU A 92 0.90 6.99 -8.72
N TYR A 93 1.41 6.31 -7.70
CA TYR A 93 2.83 5.95 -7.68
C TYR A 93 3.22 5.08 -8.88
N TYR A 94 2.42 4.09 -9.25
CA TYR A 94 2.70 3.26 -10.41
C TYR A 94 2.71 4.05 -11.72
N LEU A 95 1.86 5.08 -11.85
CA LEU A 95 1.90 5.97 -13.02
C LEU A 95 3.23 6.72 -13.12
N VAL A 96 3.74 7.19 -11.99
CA VAL A 96 4.98 7.99 -11.94
C VAL A 96 6.24 7.12 -11.93
N PHE A 97 6.16 5.87 -11.46
CA PHE A 97 7.31 5.00 -11.20
C PHE A 97 8.29 4.85 -12.38
N PRO A 98 7.86 4.59 -13.64
CA PRO A 98 8.79 4.44 -14.75
C PRO A 98 9.63 5.69 -15.01
N VAL A 99 8.99 6.87 -14.91
CA VAL A 99 9.65 8.17 -15.07
C VAL A 99 10.60 8.43 -13.89
N LEU A 100 10.13 8.15 -12.68
CA LEU A 100 10.92 8.30 -11.45
C LEU A 100 12.17 7.40 -11.50
N LEU A 101 12.01 6.14 -11.87
CA LEU A 101 13.16 5.22 -11.98
C LEU A 101 14.14 5.68 -13.06
N TRP A 102 13.63 6.16 -14.20
CA TRP A 102 14.47 6.76 -15.23
C TRP A 102 15.24 7.96 -14.71
N ALA A 103 14.60 8.87 -13.99
CA ALA A 103 15.24 10.06 -13.46
C ALA A 103 16.28 9.75 -12.39
N ILE A 104 15.98 8.81 -11.46
CA ILE A 104 16.93 8.37 -10.43
C ILE A 104 18.18 7.76 -11.06
N ASP A 105 18.02 6.92 -12.06
CA ASP A 105 19.17 6.25 -12.69
C ASP A 105 20.01 7.21 -13.53
N ARG A 106 19.39 8.15 -14.25
CA ARG A 106 20.11 9.07 -15.15
C ARG A 106 20.69 10.27 -14.41
N PHE A 107 19.95 10.80 -13.42
CA PHE A 107 20.27 12.03 -12.72
C PHE A 107 20.06 11.86 -11.20
N PRO A 108 20.79 10.96 -10.52
CA PRO A 108 20.47 10.59 -9.14
C PRO A 108 20.48 11.77 -8.17
N VAL A 109 21.49 12.62 -8.21
CA VAL A 109 21.60 13.76 -7.30
C VAL A 109 20.52 14.81 -7.58
N VAL A 110 20.32 15.16 -8.86
CA VAL A 110 19.29 16.14 -9.25
C VAL A 110 17.91 15.66 -8.86
N THR A 111 17.60 14.39 -9.14
CA THR A 111 16.30 13.79 -8.75
C THR A 111 16.11 13.81 -7.24
N GLY A 112 17.14 13.47 -6.46
CA GLY A 112 17.08 13.54 -5.00
C GLY A 112 16.79 14.96 -4.49
N VAL A 113 17.48 15.97 -5.03
CA VAL A 113 17.26 17.37 -4.69
C VAL A 113 15.84 17.83 -5.06
N VAL A 114 15.38 17.50 -6.28
CA VAL A 114 14.03 17.84 -6.73
C VAL A 114 12.97 17.20 -5.83
N LEU A 115 13.13 15.93 -5.48
CA LEU A 115 12.21 15.23 -4.58
C LEU A 115 12.16 15.89 -3.20
N LEU A 116 13.32 16.30 -2.66
CA LEU A 116 13.38 17.00 -1.39
C LEU A 116 12.71 18.36 -1.45
N VAL A 117 12.95 19.13 -2.50
CA VAL A 117 12.31 20.46 -2.69
C VAL A 117 10.80 20.30 -2.82
N VAL A 118 10.32 19.36 -3.64
CA VAL A 118 8.89 19.08 -3.82
C VAL A 118 8.26 18.63 -2.50
N TYR A 119 8.94 17.79 -1.73
CA TYR A 119 8.50 17.33 -0.41
C TYR A 119 8.29 18.51 0.56
N VAL A 120 9.33 19.33 0.72
CA VAL A 120 9.26 20.51 1.64
C VAL A 120 8.20 21.50 1.16
N ALA A 121 8.15 21.81 -0.13
CA ALA A 121 7.14 22.68 -0.70
C ALA A 121 5.72 22.13 -0.47
N THR A 122 5.49 20.82 -0.64
CA THR A 122 4.20 20.21 -0.37
C THR A 122 3.80 20.35 1.09
N ILE A 123 4.69 20.07 2.04
CA ILE A 123 4.41 20.24 3.48
C ILE A 123 4.05 21.67 3.80
N VAL A 124 4.81 22.65 3.30
CA VAL A 124 4.55 24.08 3.52
C VAL A 124 3.20 24.50 2.91
N ILE A 125 2.90 24.08 1.69
CA ILE A 125 1.64 24.42 1.02
C ILE A 125 0.47 23.77 1.76
N MET A 126 0.56 22.49 2.13
CA MET A 126 -0.50 21.79 2.85
C MET A 126 -0.77 22.42 4.21
N SER A 127 0.26 22.71 5.00
CA SER A 127 0.10 23.34 6.31
C SER A 127 -0.48 24.75 6.24
N ARG A 128 -0.16 25.50 5.18
CA ARG A 128 -0.57 26.89 5.05
C ARG A 128 -1.96 27.08 4.46
N TYR A 129 -2.28 26.31 3.42
CA TYR A 129 -3.47 26.52 2.59
C TYR A 129 -4.56 25.45 2.76
N PHE A 130 -4.19 24.30 3.31
CA PHE A 130 -5.11 23.16 3.49
C PHE A 130 -5.01 22.60 4.92
N PRO A 131 -5.19 23.42 5.97
CA PRO A 131 -5.13 22.95 7.35
C PRO A 131 -6.22 21.92 7.58
N GLY A 132 -5.84 20.76 8.14
CA GLY A 132 -6.74 19.62 8.37
C GLY A 132 -6.81 18.60 7.24
N TYR A 133 -6.16 18.87 6.10
CA TYR A 133 -6.01 17.86 5.05
C TYR A 133 -4.90 16.86 5.44
N PRO A 134 -5.13 15.55 5.33
CA PRO A 134 -4.10 14.57 5.64
C PRO A 134 -2.99 14.60 4.58
N SER A 135 -1.93 15.36 4.84
CA SER A 135 -0.74 15.46 3.97
C SER A 135 -0.19 14.09 3.60
N ALA A 136 -0.34 13.11 4.51
CA ALA A 136 0.02 11.72 4.29
C ALA A 136 -0.67 11.06 3.07
N ALA A 137 -1.82 11.55 2.64
CA ALA A 137 -2.54 11.06 1.45
C ALA A 137 -2.01 11.65 0.14
N VAL A 138 -1.15 12.68 0.22
CA VAL A 138 -0.59 13.35 -0.96
C VAL A 138 0.64 12.58 -1.47
N LEU A 139 0.68 12.25 -2.76
CA LEU A 139 1.78 11.47 -3.34
C LEU A 139 3.14 12.13 -3.10
N THR A 140 3.24 13.45 -3.24
CA THR A 140 4.50 14.19 -3.14
C THR A 140 5.12 14.17 -1.75
N THR A 141 4.33 13.97 -0.68
CA THR A 141 4.85 13.79 0.68
C THR A 141 5.42 12.39 0.92
N ARG A 142 4.95 11.39 0.18
CA ARG A 142 5.41 9.99 0.32
C ARG A 142 6.37 9.56 -0.78
N LEU A 143 6.52 10.38 -1.83
CA LEU A 143 7.39 10.05 -2.96
C LEU A 143 8.87 9.91 -2.57
N PRO A 144 9.45 10.73 -1.66
CA PRO A 144 10.82 10.53 -1.18
C PRO A 144 11.04 9.18 -0.51
N GLU A 145 10.08 8.69 0.28
CA GLU A 145 10.15 7.38 0.93
C GLU A 145 10.18 6.24 -0.10
N LEU A 146 9.33 6.34 -1.14
CA LEU A 146 9.27 5.37 -2.22
C LEU A 146 10.54 5.40 -3.07
N ALA A 147 11.02 6.60 -3.40
CA ALA A 147 12.26 6.82 -4.12
C ALA A 147 13.47 6.32 -3.33
N PHE A 148 13.50 6.52 -2.00
CA PHE A 148 14.57 6.00 -1.15
C PHE A 148 14.73 4.49 -1.29
N GLY A 149 13.61 3.74 -1.36
CA GLY A 149 13.65 2.31 -1.65
C GLY A 149 14.32 1.99 -2.99
N SER A 150 14.07 2.80 -4.02
CA SER A 150 14.71 2.66 -5.33
C SER A 150 16.20 2.99 -5.27
N TYR A 151 16.59 4.06 -4.57
CA TYR A 151 18.00 4.41 -4.35
C TYR A 151 18.77 3.29 -3.63
N VAL A 152 18.16 2.69 -2.61
CA VAL A 152 18.77 1.57 -1.88
C VAL A 152 19.09 0.41 -2.84
N VAL A 153 18.15 0.05 -3.71
CA VAL A 153 18.33 -1.06 -4.66
C VAL A 153 19.36 -0.73 -5.74
N LEU A 154 19.42 0.52 -6.23
CA LEU A 154 20.31 0.92 -7.32
C LEU A 154 21.74 1.18 -6.84
N TYR A 155 21.89 1.82 -5.68
CA TYR A 155 23.18 2.38 -5.27
C TYR A 155 23.74 1.79 -3.98
N ILE A 156 22.91 1.22 -3.10
CA ILE A 156 23.37 0.64 -1.82
C ILE A 156 23.54 -0.86 -1.97
N ARG A 157 24.72 -1.31 -2.39
CA ARG A 157 25.02 -2.73 -2.54
C ARG A 157 25.01 -3.50 -1.22
N ARG A 158 25.39 -2.87 -0.12
CA ARG A 158 25.43 -3.45 1.23
C ARG A 158 25.10 -2.39 2.26
N THR A 159 24.13 -2.65 3.13
CA THR A 159 23.93 -1.87 4.37
C THR A 159 25.08 -2.17 5.33
N HIS A 160 25.59 -1.15 5.99
CA HIS A 160 26.67 -1.25 6.96
C HIS A 160 26.17 -0.80 8.33
N TRP A 161 26.83 -1.23 9.41
CA TRP A 161 26.50 -0.79 10.77
C TRP A 161 26.52 0.74 10.90
N ALA A 162 27.38 1.41 10.16
CA ALA A 162 27.39 2.88 10.09
C ALA A 162 26.06 3.52 9.66
N THR A 163 25.19 2.80 8.97
CA THR A 163 23.86 3.29 8.60
C THR A 163 22.77 2.86 9.59
N VAL A 164 22.97 1.74 10.28
CA VAL A 164 22.01 1.18 11.25
C VAL A 164 22.08 1.91 12.59
N LEU A 165 23.26 2.27 13.05
CA LEU A 165 23.43 3.00 14.32
C LEU A 165 22.71 4.37 14.32
N PRO A 166 22.89 5.26 13.31
CA PRO A 166 22.10 6.48 13.22
C PRO A 166 20.60 6.23 13.12
N ALA A 167 20.18 5.18 12.37
CA ALA A 167 18.77 4.82 12.26
C ALA A 167 18.18 4.40 13.62
N ALA A 168 18.90 3.60 14.40
CA ALA A 168 18.49 3.23 15.75
C ALA A 168 18.43 4.44 16.70
N ALA A 169 19.40 5.36 16.60
CA ALA A 169 19.41 6.59 17.38
C ALA A 169 18.19 7.48 17.05
N VAL A 170 17.82 7.57 15.76
CA VAL A 170 16.61 8.31 15.34
C VAL A 170 15.35 7.68 15.93
N LEU A 171 15.22 6.34 15.92
CA LEU A 171 14.06 5.65 16.51
C LEU A 171 14.01 5.89 18.03
N ALA A 172 15.14 5.80 18.73
CA ALA A 172 15.21 6.06 20.15
C ALA A 172 14.83 7.52 20.46
N ALA A 173 15.38 8.49 19.73
CA ALA A 173 15.04 9.89 19.88
C ALA A 173 13.56 10.18 19.63
N SER A 174 12.97 9.58 18.58
CA SER A 174 11.55 9.73 18.27
C SER A 174 10.65 9.16 19.38
N ALA A 175 11.06 8.06 20.00
CA ALA A 175 10.34 7.45 21.13
C ALA A 175 10.49 8.28 22.43
N MET A 176 11.67 8.89 22.67
CA MET A 176 11.94 9.68 23.86
C MET A 176 11.33 11.09 23.81
N PHE A 177 11.15 11.64 22.61
CA PHE A 177 10.66 12.99 22.40
C PHE A 177 9.45 13.05 21.46
N PRO A 178 8.31 12.44 21.84
CA PRO A 178 7.12 12.39 20.98
C PRO A 178 6.60 13.81 20.72
N GLY A 179 6.17 14.08 19.49
CA GLY A 179 5.58 15.36 19.09
C GLY A 179 6.56 16.53 18.88
N ARG A 180 7.88 16.33 19.03
CA ARG A 180 8.89 17.37 18.77
C ARG A 180 9.14 17.61 17.28
N ILE A 181 8.88 16.63 16.45
CA ILE A 181 9.07 16.68 14.99
C ILE A 181 7.69 16.71 14.34
N PRO A 182 7.45 17.56 13.33
CA PRO A 182 6.21 17.52 12.55
C PRO A 182 5.91 16.11 12.08
N GLU A 183 4.64 15.68 12.16
CA GLU A 183 4.23 14.30 11.94
C GLU A 183 4.69 13.74 10.58
N ASP A 184 4.59 14.55 9.52
CA ASP A 184 5.02 14.15 8.18
C ASP A 184 6.51 13.83 8.12
N VAL A 185 7.33 14.72 8.68
CA VAL A 185 8.79 14.56 8.72
C VAL A 185 9.18 13.38 9.61
N GLY A 186 8.53 13.29 10.79
CA GLY A 186 8.74 12.20 11.74
C GLY A 186 8.45 10.84 11.11
N THR A 187 7.32 10.70 10.43
CA THR A 187 6.92 9.46 9.75
C THR A 187 7.94 9.06 8.68
N THR A 188 8.40 10.01 7.87
CA THR A 188 9.40 9.75 6.82
C THR A 188 10.73 9.28 7.40
N ILE A 189 11.25 9.99 8.41
CA ILE A 189 12.54 9.67 9.03
C ILE A 189 12.47 8.32 9.76
N VAL A 190 11.40 8.08 10.53
CA VAL A 190 11.16 6.82 11.23
C VAL A 190 11.01 5.67 10.22
N GLY A 191 10.24 5.89 9.15
CA GLY A 191 10.04 4.89 8.09
C GLY A 191 11.34 4.48 7.42
N ILE A 192 12.21 5.44 7.07
CA ILE A 192 13.54 5.20 6.51
C ILE A 192 14.41 4.42 7.51
N SER A 193 14.39 4.82 8.77
CA SER A 193 15.19 4.21 9.83
C SER A 193 14.80 2.74 10.06
N VAL A 194 13.49 2.47 10.20
CA VAL A 194 12.97 1.11 10.31
C VAL A 194 13.34 0.26 9.10
N PHE A 195 13.19 0.81 7.89
CA PHE A 195 13.53 0.10 6.66
C PHE A 195 15.01 -0.30 6.61
N LEU A 196 15.94 0.59 6.96
CA LEU A 196 17.38 0.29 7.00
C LEU A 196 17.71 -0.81 8.01
N ILE A 197 17.11 -0.76 9.20
CA ILE A 197 17.28 -1.78 10.24
C ILE A 197 16.73 -3.13 9.74
N LEU A 198 15.53 -3.15 9.15
CA LEU A 198 14.93 -4.38 8.62
C LEU A 198 15.73 -4.98 7.46
N VAL A 199 16.29 -4.16 6.57
CA VAL A 199 17.18 -4.63 5.50
C VAL A 199 18.45 -5.28 6.07
N MET A 200 19.00 -4.71 7.14
CA MET A 200 20.15 -5.30 7.82
C MET A 200 19.77 -6.59 8.56
N ALA A 201 18.69 -6.56 9.34
CA ALA A 201 18.20 -7.72 10.08
C ALA A 201 17.85 -8.90 9.15
N GLY A 202 17.25 -8.61 7.99
CA GLY A 202 16.89 -9.62 6.99
C GLY A 202 18.08 -10.45 6.47
N ARG A 203 19.30 -9.93 6.55
CA ARG A 203 20.51 -10.68 6.19
C ARG A 203 20.83 -11.82 7.17
N TYR A 204 20.46 -11.63 8.43
CA TYR A 204 20.73 -12.60 9.49
C TYR A 204 19.54 -13.55 9.71
N VAL A 205 18.38 -13.28 9.13
CA VAL A 205 17.21 -14.16 9.20
C VAL A 205 17.40 -15.33 8.22
N ALA A 206 18.25 -16.28 8.63
CA ALA A 206 18.51 -17.51 7.87
C ALA A 206 17.57 -18.67 8.26
N ILE A 207 16.77 -18.50 9.33
CA ILE A 207 15.91 -19.54 9.92
C ILE A 207 14.73 -19.82 8.99
N GLN A 208 14.64 -21.05 8.47
CA GLN A 208 13.64 -21.46 7.47
C GLN A 208 12.19 -21.19 7.88
N PRO A 209 11.74 -21.48 9.14
CA PRO A 209 10.38 -21.17 9.57
C PRO A 209 10.03 -19.67 9.49
N VAL A 210 10.98 -18.80 9.85
CA VAL A 210 10.78 -17.34 9.78
C VAL A 210 10.64 -16.87 8.33
N ARG A 211 11.47 -17.40 7.43
CA ARG A 211 11.35 -17.10 5.99
C ARG A 211 10.02 -17.56 5.43
N ALA A 212 9.54 -18.74 5.79
CA ALA A 212 8.26 -19.28 5.37
C ALA A 212 7.10 -18.40 5.88
N LEU A 213 7.14 -17.97 7.15
CA LEU A 213 6.14 -17.07 7.73
C LEU A 213 6.13 -15.70 7.03
N VAL A 214 7.30 -15.10 6.84
CA VAL A 214 7.42 -13.81 6.13
C VAL A 214 6.92 -13.93 4.69
N SER A 215 7.25 -15.01 3.98
CA SER A 215 6.76 -15.27 2.63
C SER A 215 5.24 -15.44 2.59
N LEU A 216 4.68 -16.16 3.57
CA LEU A 216 3.24 -16.32 3.70
C LEU A 216 2.54 -14.97 3.90
N ILE A 217 2.98 -14.18 4.87
CA ILE A 217 2.42 -12.85 5.14
C ILE A 217 2.58 -11.93 3.91
N ALA A 218 3.74 -11.96 3.25
CA ALA A 218 3.97 -11.17 2.04
C ALA A 218 3.02 -11.55 0.90
N THR A 219 2.74 -12.84 0.71
CA THR A 219 1.79 -13.33 -0.29
C THR A 219 0.37 -12.82 -0.04
N TYR A 220 -0.05 -12.77 1.21
CA TYR A 220 -1.37 -12.31 1.61
C TYR A 220 -1.44 -10.83 1.99
N SER A 221 -0.35 -10.06 1.83
CA SER A 221 -0.30 -8.66 2.25
C SER A 221 -1.37 -7.78 1.60
N TYR A 222 -1.65 -7.97 0.32
CA TYR A 222 -2.66 -7.20 -0.39
C TYR A 222 -4.10 -7.58 -0.01
N PRO A 223 -4.52 -8.86 0.02
CA PRO A 223 -5.84 -9.21 0.56
C PRO A 223 -6.01 -8.83 2.04
N ILE A 224 -4.97 -8.94 2.89
CA ILE A 224 -4.99 -8.44 4.26
C ILE A 224 -5.29 -6.93 4.27
N PHE A 225 -4.61 -6.15 3.42
CA PHE A 225 -4.85 -4.72 3.28
C PHE A 225 -6.31 -4.41 2.90
N LEU A 226 -6.95 -5.19 2.02
CA LEU A 226 -8.34 -4.95 1.62
C LEU A 226 -9.36 -5.31 2.69
N VAL A 227 -9.04 -6.24 3.59
CA VAL A 227 -9.98 -6.79 4.57
C VAL A 227 -9.85 -6.15 5.96
N HIS A 228 -8.62 -5.81 6.40
CA HIS A 228 -8.35 -5.46 7.79
C HIS A 228 -9.17 -4.27 8.29
N HIS A 229 -9.30 -3.21 7.50
CA HIS A 229 -10.00 -1.99 7.93
C HIS A 229 -11.47 -2.27 8.24
N VAL A 230 -12.15 -2.99 7.34
CA VAL A 230 -13.55 -3.36 7.51
C VAL A 230 -13.74 -4.23 8.75
N VAL A 231 -12.88 -5.22 8.97
CA VAL A 231 -12.96 -6.11 10.14
C VAL A 231 -12.79 -5.33 11.44
N ILE A 232 -11.71 -4.55 11.54
CA ILE A 232 -11.43 -3.75 12.74
C ILE A 232 -12.59 -2.78 13.03
N GLU A 233 -13.08 -2.06 12.02
CA GLU A 233 -14.17 -1.13 12.17
C GLU A 233 -15.46 -1.81 12.65
N GLN A 234 -15.81 -2.96 12.06
CA GLN A 234 -17.02 -3.70 12.45
C GLN A 234 -16.91 -4.33 13.84
N VAL A 235 -15.72 -4.76 14.24
CA VAL A 235 -15.46 -5.29 15.59
C VAL A 235 -15.59 -4.17 16.63
N LEU A 236 -14.90 -3.04 16.42
CA LEU A 236 -14.91 -1.91 17.35
C LEU A 236 -16.29 -1.20 17.45
N LYS A 237 -17.14 -1.30 16.41
CA LYS A 237 -18.54 -0.85 16.51
C LYS A 237 -19.41 -1.70 17.41
N LYS A 238 -19.05 -2.97 17.64
CA LYS A 238 -19.85 -3.94 18.41
C LYS A 238 -19.28 -4.19 19.79
N ILE A 239 -17.99 -3.98 20.00
CA ILE A 239 -17.28 -4.26 21.24
C ILE A 239 -16.78 -2.94 21.82
N ASP A 240 -17.28 -2.59 22.99
CA ASP A 240 -16.74 -1.47 23.77
C ASP A 240 -15.45 -1.92 24.45
N VAL A 241 -14.33 -1.35 24.02
CA VAL A 241 -12.99 -1.66 24.54
C VAL A 241 -12.55 -0.75 25.68
N ALA A 242 -13.35 0.25 26.07
CA ALA A 242 -12.96 1.25 27.07
C ALA A 242 -12.66 0.64 28.45
N GLY A 243 -13.31 -0.49 28.78
CA GLY A 243 -13.08 -1.21 30.04
C GLY A 243 -12.10 -2.39 29.95
N PHE A 244 -11.44 -2.60 28.80
CA PHE A 244 -10.59 -3.76 28.60
C PHE A 244 -9.25 -3.63 29.34
N SER A 245 -8.82 -4.72 29.97
CA SER A 245 -7.45 -4.89 30.44
C SER A 245 -6.50 -5.05 29.25
N ARG A 246 -5.20 -4.82 29.46
CA ARG A 246 -4.17 -5.02 28.40
C ARG A 246 -4.22 -6.42 27.79
N LEU A 247 -4.47 -7.45 28.63
CA LEU A 247 -4.57 -8.83 28.13
C LEU A 247 -5.76 -9.00 27.19
N GLN A 248 -6.93 -8.45 27.55
CA GLN A 248 -8.13 -8.49 26.70
C GLN A 248 -7.90 -7.76 25.37
N CYS A 249 -7.20 -6.62 25.36
CA CYS A 249 -6.80 -5.94 24.11
C CYS A 249 -5.90 -6.83 23.24
N TYR A 250 -4.91 -7.52 23.82
CA TYR A 250 -4.06 -8.44 23.06
C TYR A 250 -4.83 -9.66 22.54
N MET A 251 -5.77 -10.19 23.32
CA MET A 251 -6.61 -11.31 22.88
C MET A 251 -7.53 -10.87 21.72
N LEU A 252 -8.12 -9.68 21.81
CA LEU A 252 -8.93 -9.13 20.73
C LEU A 252 -8.09 -8.93 19.45
N LEU A 253 -6.93 -8.32 19.57
CA LEU A 253 -6.00 -8.15 18.46
C LEU A 253 -5.62 -9.49 17.80
N ALA A 254 -5.33 -10.50 18.61
CA ALA A 254 -5.01 -11.84 18.10
C ALA A 254 -6.22 -12.46 17.36
N ALA A 255 -7.42 -12.33 17.89
CA ALA A 255 -8.65 -12.79 17.25
C ALA A 255 -8.89 -12.06 15.92
N GLU A 256 -8.74 -10.73 15.89
CA GLU A 256 -8.84 -9.93 14.66
C GLU A 256 -7.80 -10.37 13.61
N CYS A 257 -6.56 -10.59 13.99
CA CYS A 257 -5.52 -11.08 13.09
C CYS A 257 -5.91 -12.43 12.45
N VAL A 258 -6.48 -13.36 13.23
CA VAL A 258 -6.94 -14.66 12.73
C VAL A 258 -8.09 -14.49 11.75
N ILE A 259 -9.10 -13.67 12.10
CA ILE A 259 -10.24 -13.39 11.24
C ILE A 259 -9.81 -12.72 9.93
N ILE A 260 -8.97 -11.69 10.01
CA ILE A 260 -8.44 -10.97 8.84
C ILE A 260 -7.69 -11.93 7.93
N PHE A 261 -6.83 -12.79 8.48
CA PHE A 261 -6.08 -13.75 7.69
C PHE A 261 -7.00 -14.79 7.02
N ALA A 262 -7.96 -15.34 7.74
CA ALA A 262 -8.94 -16.30 7.20
C ALA A 262 -9.77 -15.67 6.06
N LEU A 263 -10.28 -14.45 6.23
CA LEU A 263 -11.01 -13.72 5.21
C LEU A 263 -10.11 -13.37 4.01
N SER A 264 -8.86 -13.07 4.23
CA SER A 264 -7.89 -12.81 3.17
C SER A 264 -7.64 -14.06 2.31
N VAL A 265 -7.52 -15.23 2.92
CA VAL A 265 -7.42 -16.52 2.20
C VAL A 265 -8.70 -16.80 1.41
N ALA A 266 -9.87 -16.57 2.01
CA ALA A 266 -11.16 -16.73 1.33
C ALA A 266 -11.27 -15.77 0.12
N LEU A 267 -10.88 -14.51 0.29
CA LEU A 267 -10.90 -13.51 -0.77
C LEU A 267 -10.03 -13.92 -1.97
N VAL A 268 -8.83 -14.45 -1.74
CA VAL A 268 -7.97 -14.97 -2.81
C VAL A 268 -8.69 -16.07 -3.57
N LYS A 269 -9.24 -17.08 -2.87
CA LYS A 269 -9.95 -18.21 -3.51
C LYS A 269 -11.15 -17.75 -4.33
N VAL A 270 -11.95 -16.82 -3.81
CA VAL A 270 -13.11 -16.26 -4.54
C VAL A 270 -12.64 -15.47 -5.75
N THR A 271 -11.60 -14.65 -5.62
CA THR A 271 -11.04 -13.89 -6.74
C THR A 271 -10.55 -14.80 -7.84
N ASP A 272 -9.82 -15.86 -7.49
CA ASP A 272 -9.33 -16.86 -8.47
C ASP A 272 -10.50 -17.59 -9.16
N ALA A 273 -11.56 -17.93 -8.43
CA ALA A 273 -12.76 -18.52 -9.00
C ALA A 273 -13.45 -17.57 -10.00
N VAL A 274 -13.58 -16.28 -9.65
CA VAL A 274 -14.13 -15.24 -10.53
C VAL A 274 -13.29 -15.08 -11.80
N ILE A 275 -11.97 -14.95 -11.65
CA ILE A 275 -11.06 -14.84 -12.80
C ILE A 275 -11.19 -16.09 -13.71
N ASN A 276 -11.20 -17.28 -13.13
CA ASN A 276 -11.32 -18.53 -13.88
C ASN A 276 -12.67 -18.64 -14.60
N PHE A 277 -13.76 -18.22 -13.96
CA PHE A 277 -15.09 -18.17 -14.58
C PHE A 277 -15.09 -17.26 -15.82
N PHE A 278 -14.63 -16.03 -15.69
CA PHE A 278 -14.56 -15.10 -16.82
C PHE A 278 -13.60 -15.57 -17.91
N THR A 279 -12.44 -16.12 -17.53
CA THR A 279 -11.49 -16.66 -18.51
C THR A 279 -12.10 -17.82 -19.32
N LYS A 280 -12.91 -18.67 -18.68
CA LYS A 280 -13.60 -19.77 -19.37
C LYS A 280 -14.75 -19.25 -20.24
N ALA A 281 -15.56 -18.32 -19.72
CA ALA A 281 -16.70 -17.73 -20.43
C ALA A 281 -16.26 -16.99 -21.70
N PHE A 282 -15.11 -16.31 -21.65
CA PHE A 282 -14.58 -15.51 -22.76
C PHE A 282 -13.47 -16.21 -23.56
N LYS A 283 -13.26 -17.52 -23.41
CA LYS A 283 -12.28 -18.28 -24.19
C LYS A 283 -12.49 -18.24 -25.71
N GLY A 284 -13.65 -17.82 -26.20
CA GLY A 284 -13.93 -17.62 -27.63
C GLY A 284 -13.53 -16.25 -28.18
N ILE A 285 -13.24 -15.29 -27.30
CA ILE A 285 -12.75 -13.95 -27.68
C ILE A 285 -11.23 -14.00 -27.55
N SER A 286 -10.52 -14.06 -28.68
CA SER A 286 -9.06 -14.17 -28.75
C SER A 286 -8.38 -12.94 -28.18
N TRP A 287 -8.21 -12.90 -26.87
CA TRP A 287 -7.30 -12.00 -26.16
C TRP A 287 -5.94 -12.70 -25.97
N ARG A 288 -5.36 -13.24 -27.05
CA ARG A 288 -3.95 -13.61 -27.04
C ARG A 288 -3.15 -12.35 -27.35
N PRO A 289 -2.36 -11.79 -26.43
CA PRO A 289 -1.23 -10.98 -26.84
C PRO A 289 -0.34 -11.92 -27.65
N GLU A 290 -0.02 -11.57 -28.89
CA GLU A 290 1.02 -12.22 -29.67
C GLU A 290 2.30 -12.24 -28.81
N VAL A 291 2.62 -13.39 -28.26
CA VAL A 291 3.93 -13.65 -27.70
C VAL A 291 4.80 -13.87 -28.93
N SER A 292 5.57 -12.84 -29.28
CA SER A 292 6.64 -12.95 -30.27
C SER A 292 7.49 -14.17 -29.92
N GLU A 293 7.66 -15.07 -30.90
CA GLU A 293 8.51 -16.28 -30.82
C GLU A 293 10.00 -15.99 -30.63
N ALA A 294 10.39 -14.76 -30.34
CA ALA A 294 11.78 -14.33 -30.18
C ALA A 294 12.34 -14.52 -28.75
N GLU A 295 11.63 -15.21 -27.86
CA GLU A 295 12.11 -15.50 -26.49
C GLU A 295 12.01 -17.01 -26.15
N ARG A 296 12.48 -17.87 -27.05
CA ARG A 296 12.89 -19.24 -26.69
C ARG A 296 14.40 -19.35 -26.57
#